data_6e35364811dd16faf850dffecd940b1c
#
_entry.id   6e35364811dd16faf850dffecd940b1c
#
_cell.length_a   1.000
_cell.length_b   1.000
_cell.length_c   1.000
_cell.angle_alpha   90.00
_cell.angle_beta   90.00
_cell.angle_gamma   90.00
#
_symmetry.space_group_name_H-M   'P 1'
#
loop_
_entity.id
_entity.type
_entity.pdbx_description
1 polymer ?
#
loop_
_entity_poly.entity_id
_entity_poly.type
_entity_poly.pdbx_seq_one_letter_code
_entity_poly.pdbx_strand_id
1 'polypeptide(L)'
;MAGAGSMLLAGLAGARRALGGRGAAACEGARRALGTPAAAGAAPELPAFDHQPSGYTGASREEVLAAGRRHLNPALKHLYKEPLFITEGKMQYLYDDTGKRYLDCFAGIVTVSVGHCHPTVNAAVLEQHAKLQHTTCIYTTEHQGLYAKELAAKLPGGLSVVYFVNSGSEANDLAHMMARLYTGNHDMVALRNCYHGASAAMMNTTAHATWKYPVAGTGGVLHAMNPNPYRGVFGNDGPKYAAEVQDMIQTGTCGRVAGFIAEPIQGVGGSVPLADGYLREVYRIVREAGGLCISDEVQTGFGRTGSNFWGFQNHGVMPDIVTMAKGIGNGFPMAAVVTTPEIANVMNQRLHFNTYGGNPVCSAAGRAVLRVIEEEGIQENAAAVGEHFLVRLRELQEKYDLIGDVRGQGLMLGVEMVKDRATKEPATAETLQAMETMRECGLLIGKGGLHGNVYRLKPPMCLTKEDADFCVDVMDYAFQRL
;
A
#
# COMPACT_ATOMS: atom_id res chain seq x y z
N MET A 1 -25.00 -42.29 -43.20
CA MET A 1 -25.72 -43.39 -42.52
C MET A 1 -25.76 -42.97 -41.08
N ALA A 2 -26.78 -42.27 -40.55
CA ALA A 2 -28.05 -42.83 -40.09
C ALA A 2 -27.81 -43.78 -38.91
N GLY A 3 -28.31 -43.57 -37.74
CA GLY A 3 -29.47 -43.09 -37.02
C GLY A 3 -29.21 -43.15 -35.55
N ALA A 4 -29.76 -42.28 -34.71
CA ALA A 4 -31.13 -42.19 -34.21
C ALA A 4 -31.47 -43.11 -33.01
N GLY A 5 -32.03 -42.46 -31.98
CA GLY A 5 -32.83 -43.05 -30.91
C GLY A 5 -32.46 -42.49 -29.55
N SER A 6 -33.05 -41.55 -28.94
CA SER A 6 -34.42 -41.16 -28.51
C SER A 6 -35.01 -42.00 -27.40
N MET A 7 -35.44 -41.25 -26.31
CA MET A 7 -36.44 -41.58 -25.27
C MET A 7 -36.00 -42.42 -24.06
N LEU A 8 -36.23 -41.99 -22.80
CA LEU A 8 -37.54 -41.88 -22.16
C LEU A 8 -37.45 -41.07 -20.81
N LEU A 9 -38.49 -40.26 -20.62
CA LEU A 9 -38.95 -39.62 -19.38
C LEU A 9 -39.61 -40.65 -18.40
N ALA A 10 -39.61 -40.28 -17.17
CA ALA A 10 -40.60 -40.44 -16.08
C ALA A 10 -39.86 -40.71 -14.76
N GLY A 11 -39.96 -39.96 -13.70
CA GLY A 11 -41.11 -39.42 -13.02
C GLY A 11 -41.25 -40.11 -11.67
N LEU A 12 -41.17 -39.39 -10.57
CA LEU A 12 -42.04 -39.67 -9.41
C LEU A 12 -41.80 -38.57 -8.33
N ALA A 13 -42.89 -37.97 -7.99
CA ALA A 13 -43.06 -37.02 -6.91
C ALA A 13 -43.24 -37.69 -5.55
N GLY A 14 -42.90 -36.98 -4.47
CA GLY A 14 -43.64 -37.10 -3.22
C GLY A 14 -42.90 -37.67 -2.01
N ALA A 15 -42.53 -36.80 -1.09
CA ALA A 15 -42.94 -36.95 0.33
C ALA A 15 -42.51 -35.72 1.14
N ARG A 16 -43.47 -34.87 1.46
CA ARG A 16 -43.40 -33.92 2.60
C ARG A 16 -43.52 -34.75 3.88
N ARG A 17 -42.63 -34.50 4.85
CA ARG A 17 -43.02 -34.52 6.27
C ARG A 17 -42.11 -33.59 7.08
N ALA A 18 -42.78 -32.76 7.83
CA ALA A 18 -42.33 -31.77 8.77
C ALA A 18 -41.74 -32.41 10.05
N LEU A 19 -40.72 -31.75 10.61
CA LEU A 19 -40.41 -31.61 12.03
C LEU A 19 -39.73 -30.24 12.12
N GLY A 20 -40.21 -29.30 12.64
CA GLY A 20 -40.69 -28.83 13.90
C GLY A 20 -39.59 -28.31 14.78
N GLY A 21 -39.31 -26.95 14.72
CA GLY A 21 -39.26 -26.07 15.86
C GLY A 21 -37.96 -25.99 16.68
N ARG A 22 -37.52 -24.73 16.78
CA ARG A 22 -36.75 -24.06 17.84
C ARG A 22 -35.31 -23.67 17.47
N GLY A 23 -35.10 -22.36 17.37
CA GLY A 23 -33.76 -21.74 17.36
C GLY A 23 -33.66 -20.39 16.66
N ALA A 24 -34.74 -19.61 16.64
CA ALA A 24 -34.69 -18.21 16.22
C ALA A 24 -34.94 -17.33 17.44
N ALA A 25 -33.91 -16.99 18.18
CA ALA A 25 -33.90 -15.89 19.13
C ALA A 25 -32.45 -15.59 19.48
N ALA A 26 -31.92 -14.51 18.99
CA ALA A 26 -30.87 -13.65 19.54
C ALA A 26 -29.99 -13.07 18.43
N CYS A 27 -30.52 -12.14 17.64
CA CYS A 27 -29.75 -11.09 16.94
C CYS A 27 -30.69 -9.93 16.61
N GLU A 28 -31.42 -9.47 17.66
CA GLU A 28 -32.16 -8.22 17.63
C GLU A 28 -31.52 -7.31 18.67
N GLY A 29 -30.66 -6.40 18.23
CA GLY A 29 -30.07 -5.44 19.13
C GLY A 29 -28.87 -4.73 18.56
N ALA A 30 -29.02 -3.94 17.50
CA ALA A 30 -28.29 -2.70 17.22
C ALA A 30 -28.66 -2.15 15.83
N ARG A 31 -29.95 -2.05 15.52
CA ARG A 31 -30.38 -1.04 14.54
C ARG A 31 -30.35 0.30 15.26
N ARG A 32 -29.21 0.94 15.33
CA ARG A 32 -29.15 2.37 15.53
C ARG A 32 -29.85 3.00 14.33
N ALA A 33 -30.88 3.76 14.61
CA ALA A 33 -31.62 4.54 13.65
C ALA A 33 -30.62 5.27 12.72
N LEU A 34 -30.77 5.06 11.43
CA LEU A 34 -30.21 5.95 10.41
C LEU A 34 -30.61 7.36 10.86
N GLY A 35 -29.62 8.17 11.21
CA GLY A 35 -29.84 9.56 11.58
C GLY A 35 -30.68 10.20 10.50
N THR A 36 -31.66 11.01 10.92
CA THR A 36 -32.41 11.88 10.05
C THR A 36 -31.48 12.45 8.98
N PRO A 37 -31.87 12.44 7.68
CA PRO A 37 -31.04 13.03 6.64
C PRO A 37 -30.67 14.44 7.08
N ALA A 38 -29.36 14.69 7.24
CA ALA A 38 -28.85 16.03 7.49
C ALA A 38 -29.47 16.96 6.46
N ALA A 39 -29.95 18.12 6.90
CA ALA A 39 -30.58 19.10 6.02
C ALA A 39 -29.69 19.25 4.78
N ALA A 40 -30.29 19.04 3.59
CA ALA A 40 -29.58 19.08 2.32
C ALA A 40 -28.78 20.39 2.23
N GLY A 41 -27.45 20.35 2.45
CA GLY A 41 -26.62 21.49 2.15
C GLY A 41 -25.33 21.78 2.91
N ALA A 42 -25.16 21.36 4.15
CA ALA A 42 -23.94 21.69 4.88
C ALA A 42 -22.83 20.64 4.66
N ALA A 43 -21.59 21.08 4.38
CA ALA A 43 -20.45 20.21 4.31
C ALA A 43 -20.11 19.66 5.72
N PRO A 44 -19.64 18.40 5.84
CA PRO A 44 -19.17 17.87 7.11
C PRO A 44 -18.03 18.70 7.70
N GLU A 45 -18.01 18.82 9.02
CA GLU A 45 -16.96 19.56 9.73
C GLU A 45 -15.85 18.62 10.21
N LEU A 46 -14.61 19.08 10.08
CA LEU A 46 -13.44 18.35 10.59
C LEU A 46 -13.53 18.14 12.11
N PRO A 47 -13.19 16.94 12.60
CA PRO A 47 -13.10 16.68 14.03
C PRO A 47 -12.27 17.73 14.79
N ALA A 48 -12.58 17.98 16.06
CA ALA A 48 -11.81 18.90 16.88
C ALA A 48 -10.34 18.44 16.98
N PHE A 49 -9.40 19.40 16.93
CA PHE A 49 -7.98 19.10 17.04
C PHE A 49 -7.26 20.29 17.70
N ASP A 50 -6.53 19.99 18.75
CA ASP A 50 -5.84 21.02 19.56
C ASP A 50 -4.46 21.36 18.97
N HIS A 51 -4.46 21.97 17.79
CA HIS A 51 -3.27 22.53 17.17
C HIS A 51 -3.65 23.75 16.33
N GLN A 52 -2.95 24.84 16.54
CA GLN A 52 -3.06 26.05 15.74
C GLN A 52 -1.81 26.18 14.87
N PRO A 53 -1.94 26.29 13.54
CA PRO A 53 -0.78 26.46 12.68
C PRO A 53 -0.04 27.77 13.00
N SER A 54 1.27 27.72 12.84
CA SER A 54 2.17 28.84 13.17
C SER A 54 2.01 30.07 12.26
N GLY A 55 1.25 29.94 11.17
CA GLY A 55 1.12 30.95 10.13
C GLY A 55 2.31 30.96 9.17
N TYR A 56 2.02 31.08 7.89
CA TYR A 56 3.05 31.09 6.86
C TYR A 56 3.53 32.51 6.57
N THR A 57 4.85 32.74 6.61
CA THR A 57 5.50 34.04 6.37
C THR A 57 6.58 33.97 5.29
N GLY A 58 6.63 32.88 4.51
CA GLY A 58 7.61 32.67 3.43
C GLY A 58 7.22 33.35 2.11
N ALA A 59 7.78 32.87 0.99
CA ALA A 59 7.48 33.34 -0.36
C ALA A 59 6.01 33.13 -0.73
N SER A 60 5.45 34.01 -1.55
CA SER A 60 4.04 33.88 -1.96
C SER A 60 3.74 32.57 -2.72
N ARG A 61 2.50 32.10 -2.66
CA ARG A 61 2.04 30.93 -3.42
C ARG A 61 2.34 31.08 -4.92
N GLU A 62 2.09 32.28 -5.48
CA GLU A 62 2.31 32.59 -6.89
C GLU A 62 3.79 32.49 -7.27
N GLU A 63 4.68 33.01 -6.43
CA GLU A 63 6.12 32.94 -6.63
C GLU A 63 6.63 31.51 -6.61
N VAL A 64 6.23 30.72 -5.61
CA VAL A 64 6.63 29.30 -5.47
C VAL A 64 6.12 28.46 -6.63
N LEU A 65 4.86 28.64 -7.05
CA LEU A 65 4.28 27.94 -8.19
C LEU A 65 4.94 28.35 -9.51
N ALA A 66 5.29 29.64 -9.69
CA ALA A 66 6.00 30.11 -10.86
C ALA A 66 7.41 29.52 -10.94
N ALA A 67 8.14 29.51 -9.83
CA ALA A 67 9.45 28.85 -9.73
C ALA A 67 9.36 27.35 -10.02
N GLY A 68 8.36 26.67 -9.46
CA GLY A 68 8.10 25.25 -9.70
C GLY A 68 7.84 24.94 -11.19
N ARG A 69 6.96 25.70 -11.83
CA ARG A 69 6.68 25.56 -13.28
C ARG A 69 7.92 25.75 -14.15
N ARG A 70 8.84 26.64 -13.74
CA ARG A 70 10.04 26.96 -14.51
C ARG A 70 11.20 26.00 -14.30
N HIS A 71 11.37 25.49 -13.07
CA HIS A 71 12.60 24.81 -12.67
C HIS A 71 12.42 23.37 -12.22
N LEU A 72 11.21 22.92 -11.89
CA LEU A 72 10.95 21.51 -11.59
C LEU A 72 10.71 20.70 -12.86
N ASN A 73 10.88 19.39 -12.76
CA ASN A 73 10.67 18.49 -13.89
C ASN A 73 9.20 18.55 -14.37
N PRO A 74 8.96 18.57 -15.70
CA PRO A 74 7.60 18.71 -16.26
C PRO A 74 6.72 17.47 -16.11
N ALA A 75 7.28 16.34 -15.67
CA ALA A 75 6.53 15.11 -15.37
C ALA A 75 5.83 15.15 -14.01
N LEU A 76 6.23 16.10 -13.16
CA LEU A 76 5.53 16.33 -11.88
C LEU A 76 4.13 16.89 -12.16
N LYS A 77 3.08 16.10 -11.80
CA LYS A 77 1.69 16.50 -11.98
C LYS A 77 1.04 16.70 -10.61
N HIS A 78 0.34 17.80 -10.45
CA HIS A 78 -0.50 18.02 -9.28
C HIS A 78 -1.71 17.09 -9.31
N LEU A 79 -2.14 16.64 -8.13
CA LEU A 79 -3.26 15.70 -8.00
C LEU A 79 -4.62 16.41 -8.19
N TYR A 80 -4.70 17.66 -7.77
CA TYR A 80 -5.88 18.51 -7.84
C TYR A 80 -5.74 19.59 -8.91
N LYS A 81 -6.86 20.11 -9.43
CA LYS A 81 -6.87 21.18 -10.44
C LYS A 81 -6.13 22.43 -9.94
N GLU A 82 -6.47 22.85 -8.73
CA GLU A 82 -5.74 23.92 -8.05
C GLU A 82 -4.66 23.29 -7.15
N PRO A 83 -3.37 23.59 -7.39
CA PRO A 83 -2.29 23.09 -6.57
C PRO A 83 -2.43 23.48 -5.11
N LEU A 84 -2.34 22.51 -4.22
CA LEU A 84 -2.26 22.77 -2.78
C LEU A 84 -0.85 23.27 -2.43
N PHE A 85 -0.77 24.32 -1.63
CA PHE A 85 0.47 24.83 -1.09
C PHE A 85 0.53 24.51 0.40
N ILE A 86 1.02 23.31 0.73
CA ILE A 86 1.11 22.81 2.11
C ILE A 86 2.36 23.38 2.78
N THR A 87 2.20 23.94 3.96
CA THR A 87 3.26 24.61 4.71
C THR A 87 3.53 24.01 6.07
N GLU A 88 2.57 23.24 6.63
CA GLU A 88 2.71 22.64 7.95
C GLU A 88 1.99 21.29 8.03
N GLY A 89 2.42 20.41 8.93
CA GLY A 89 1.77 19.13 9.21
C GLY A 89 1.83 18.79 10.70
N LYS A 90 0.73 18.21 11.22
CA LYS A 90 0.65 17.73 12.60
C LYS A 90 -0.20 16.47 12.68
N MET A 91 0.39 15.37 13.13
CA MET A 91 -0.23 14.06 13.26
C MET A 91 -0.91 13.62 11.94
N GLN A 92 -2.23 13.45 11.89
CA GLN A 92 -2.98 13.09 10.70
C GLN A 92 -3.43 14.28 9.83
N TYR A 93 -3.04 15.51 10.17
CA TYR A 93 -3.46 16.72 9.48
C TYR A 93 -2.34 17.46 8.77
N LEU A 94 -2.70 18.09 7.65
CA LEU A 94 -1.88 19.06 6.91
C LEU A 94 -2.55 20.43 6.93
N TYR A 95 -1.74 21.48 6.78
CA TYR A 95 -2.20 22.86 6.75
C TYR A 95 -1.61 23.58 5.53
N ASP A 96 -2.42 24.38 4.82
CA ASP A 96 -1.95 25.19 3.74
C ASP A 96 -1.47 26.57 4.21
N ASP A 97 -1.01 27.38 3.27
CA ASP A 97 -0.48 28.75 3.50
C ASP A 97 -1.52 29.72 4.08
N THR A 98 -2.81 29.41 4.02
CA THR A 98 -3.90 30.18 4.64
C THR A 98 -4.23 29.73 6.05
N GLY A 99 -3.63 28.61 6.49
CA GLY A 99 -3.96 27.94 7.75
C GLY A 99 -5.17 27.00 7.67
N LYS A 100 -5.72 26.76 6.48
CA LYS A 100 -6.79 25.78 6.30
C LYS A 100 -6.27 24.37 6.59
N ARG A 101 -6.99 23.67 7.47
CA ARG A 101 -6.67 22.30 7.87
C ARG A 101 -7.29 21.27 6.91
N TYR A 102 -6.54 20.20 6.68
CA TYR A 102 -6.95 19.06 5.86
C TYR A 102 -6.67 17.77 6.60
N LEU A 103 -7.61 16.82 6.61
CA LEU A 103 -7.35 15.44 6.99
C LEU A 103 -6.57 14.75 5.87
N ASP A 104 -5.37 14.23 6.17
CA ASP A 104 -4.50 13.56 5.20
C ASP A 104 -4.77 12.05 5.19
N CYS A 105 -5.64 11.60 4.29
CA CYS A 105 -5.85 10.18 4.06
C CYS A 105 -4.92 9.58 2.99
N PHE A 106 -3.77 10.24 2.71
CA PHE A 106 -2.77 9.74 1.75
C PHE A 106 -1.34 9.65 2.33
N ALA A 107 -1.04 10.38 3.41
CA ALA A 107 0.19 10.32 4.18
C ALA A 107 1.48 10.45 3.35
N GLY A 108 1.52 11.41 2.41
CA GLY A 108 2.69 11.55 1.52
C GLY A 108 2.97 10.29 0.70
N ILE A 109 1.93 9.62 0.22
CA ILE A 109 1.96 8.31 -0.46
C ILE A 109 2.44 7.20 0.50
N VAL A 110 1.74 7.07 1.65
CA VAL A 110 2.01 6.03 2.68
C VAL A 110 3.36 6.19 3.39
N THR A 111 3.99 7.35 3.27
CA THR A 111 5.33 7.60 3.81
C THR A 111 5.30 8.00 5.28
N VAL A 112 4.33 8.83 5.67
CA VAL A 112 4.15 9.26 7.06
C VAL A 112 3.35 8.21 7.82
N SER A 113 4.05 7.35 8.56
CA SER A 113 3.44 6.19 9.22
C SER A 113 2.81 6.53 10.56
N VAL A 114 3.54 7.22 11.45
CA VAL A 114 3.11 7.49 12.83
C VAL A 114 2.52 8.89 13.04
N GLY A 115 2.53 9.73 12.01
CA GLY A 115 1.99 11.09 12.04
C GLY A 115 2.98 12.15 11.60
N HIS A 116 2.47 13.21 10.97
CA HIS A 116 3.27 14.37 10.58
C HIS A 116 3.89 15.02 11.81
N CYS A 117 5.18 15.29 11.75
CA CYS A 117 5.92 15.96 12.82
C CYS A 117 5.68 15.32 14.20
N HIS A 118 5.67 13.98 14.26
CA HIS A 118 5.47 13.26 15.51
C HIS A 118 6.50 13.69 16.57
N PRO A 119 6.08 14.05 17.80
CA PRO A 119 6.99 14.64 18.79
C PRO A 119 8.23 13.78 19.09
N THR A 120 8.03 12.47 19.29
CA THR A 120 9.11 11.52 19.61
C THR A 120 10.09 11.38 18.44
N VAL A 121 9.60 11.33 17.19
CA VAL A 121 10.45 11.26 15.99
C VAL A 121 11.23 12.56 15.83
N ASN A 122 10.57 13.72 15.95
CA ASN A 122 11.22 15.02 15.85
C ASN A 122 12.31 15.19 16.91
N ALA A 123 12.04 14.83 18.15
CA ALA A 123 13.03 14.93 19.23
C ALA A 123 14.29 14.11 18.94
N ALA A 124 14.14 12.85 18.51
CA ALA A 124 15.26 11.98 18.15
C ALA A 124 16.07 12.52 16.96
N VAL A 125 15.39 13.05 15.95
CA VAL A 125 16.03 13.65 14.77
C VAL A 125 16.81 14.90 15.14
N LEU A 126 16.21 15.83 15.90
CA LEU A 126 16.86 17.08 16.28
C LEU A 126 18.08 16.82 17.19
N GLU A 127 17.96 15.89 18.13
CA GLU A 127 19.09 15.48 18.97
C GLU A 127 20.24 14.93 18.15
N GLN A 128 19.97 13.99 17.23
CA GLN A 128 21.01 13.39 16.40
C GLN A 128 21.57 14.40 15.39
N HIS A 129 20.73 15.26 14.81
CA HIS A 129 21.16 16.30 13.88
C HIS A 129 22.16 17.27 14.52
N ALA A 130 21.96 17.63 15.81
CA ALA A 130 22.88 18.48 16.56
C ALA A 130 24.24 17.81 16.84
N LYS A 131 24.30 16.47 16.87
CA LYS A 131 25.54 15.72 17.14
C LYS A 131 26.30 15.36 15.89
N LEU A 132 25.64 14.74 14.92
CA LEU A 132 26.24 14.26 13.67
C LEU A 132 25.13 14.03 12.63
N GLN A 133 25.15 14.81 11.55
CA GLN A 133 24.15 14.72 10.49
C GLN A 133 24.41 13.56 9.56
N HIS A 134 25.67 13.39 9.12
CA HIS A 134 26.05 12.39 8.14
C HIS A 134 27.50 11.94 8.38
N THR A 135 27.71 10.66 8.11
CA THR A 135 29.02 10.06 7.85
C THR A 135 28.83 8.89 6.89
N THR A 136 29.90 8.46 6.24
CA THR A 136 29.82 7.31 5.33
C THR A 136 29.68 6.00 6.12
N CYS A 137 29.12 4.97 5.47
CA CYS A 137 28.97 3.63 6.02
C CYS A 137 30.29 2.91 6.36
N ILE A 138 31.44 3.48 5.98
CA ILE A 138 32.77 2.98 6.35
C ILE A 138 33.16 3.35 7.79
N TYR A 139 32.43 4.25 8.44
CA TYR A 139 32.62 4.55 9.87
C TYR A 139 31.43 4.00 10.66
N THR A 140 31.72 3.37 11.79
CA THR A 140 30.68 2.83 12.67
C THR A 140 29.98 3.96 13.41
N THR A 141 28.66 3.95 13.38
CA THR A 141 27.79 4.86 14.14
C THR A 141 26.83 4.07 15.02
N GLU A 142 26.47 4.64 16.18
CA GLU A 142 25.60 3.98 17.14
C GLU A 142 24.22 3.62 16.52
N HIS A 143 23.55 4.62 15.93
CA HIS A 143 22.18 4.43 15.46
C HIS A 143 22.06 3.41 14.32
N GLN A 144 23.01 3.35 13.40
CA GLN A 144 22.95 2.41 12.28
C GLN A 144 22.96 0.95 12.76
N GLY A 145 23.92 0.59 13.64
CA GLY A 145 24.03 -0.78 14.14
C GLY A 145 22.88 -1.19 15.05
N LEU A 146 22.46 -0.29 15.94
CA LEU A 146 21.32 -0.55 16.84
C LEU A 146 20.02 -0.65 16.06
N TYR A 147 19.82 0.21 15.06
CA TYR A 147 18.62 0.15 14.23
C TYR A 147 18.55 -1.14 13.41
N ALA A 148 19.67 -1.59 12.84
CA ALA A 148 19.72 -2.88 12.16
C ALA A 148 19.28 -4.03 13.09
N LYS A 149 19.77 -4.04 14.34
CA LYS A 149 19.37 -5.03 15.36
C LYS A 149 17.88 -4.94 15.70
N GLU A 150 17.39 -3.74 15.97
CA GLU A 150 15.98 -3.51 16.34
C GLU A 150 15.04 -3.87 15.18
N LEU A 151 15.39 -3.52 13.95
CA LEU A 151 14.60 -3.83 12.75
C LEU A 151 14.59 -5.34 12.47
N ALA A 152 15.75 -6.01 12.54
CA ALA A 152 15.85 -7.46 12.37
C ALA A 152 15.01 -8.23 13.40
N ALA A 153 14.91 -7.72 14.65
CA ALA A 153 14.09 -8.33 15.68
C ALA A 153 12.57 -8.28 15.39
N LYS A 154 12.12 -7.44 14.44
CA LYS A 154 10.72 -7.40 13.97
C LYS A 154 10.42 -8.39 12.87
N LEU A 155 11.42 -9.07 12.32
CA LEU A 155 11.26 -10.01 11.23
C LEU A 155 11.30 -11.46 11.75
N PRO A 156 10.44 -12.33 11.22
CA PRO A 156 10.42 -13.73 11.62
C PRO A 156 11.53 -14.54 10.93
N GLY A 157 11.78 -15.74 11.45
CA GLY A 157 12.66 -16.73 10.84
C GLY A 157 14.14 -16.30 10.84
N GLY A 158 14.83 -16.58 9.73
CA GLY A 158 16.25 -16.29 9.55
C GLY A 158 16.56 -14.89 8.95
N LEU A 159 15.57 -14.03 8.78
CA LEU A 159 15.72 -12.68 8.20
C LEU A 159 16.39 -11.73 9.19
N SER A 160 17.72 -11.63 9.14
CA SER A 160 18.51 -10.97 10.19
C SER A 160 19.62 -10.04 9.70
N VAL A 161 19.90 -10.00 8.39
CA VAL A 161 20.93 -9.12 7.82
C VAL A 161 20.30 -7.96 7.09
N VAL A 162 20.61 -6.74 7.50
CA VAL A 162 19.99 -5.49 7.04
C VAL A 162 20.95 -4.71 6.14
N TYR A 163 20.50 -4.34 4.96
CA TYR A 163 21.14 -3.39 4.07
C TYR A 163 20.33 -2.12 4.01
N PHE A 164 20.86 -0.99 4.47
CA PHE A 164 20.19 0.29 4.38
C PHE A 164 20.46 0.98 3.05
N VAL A 165 19.39 1.48 2.45
CA VAL A 165 19.36 2.31 1.24
C VAL A 165 18.37 3.48 1.47
N ASN A 166 17.97 4.24 0.42
CA ASN A 166 17.23 5.48 0.64
C ASN A 166 15.83 5.50 0.01
N SER A 167 15.51 4.54 -0.83
CA SER A 167 14.20 4.46 -1.52
C SER A 167 13.79 3.03 -1.79
N GLY A 168 12.47 2.82 -2.01
CA GLY A 168 11.94 1.51 -2.41
C GLY A 168 12.52 1.04 -3.74
N SER A 169 12.83 1.95 -4.67
CA SER A 169 13.50 1.61 -5.94
C SER A 169 14.88 1.02 -5.71
N GLU A 170 15.70 1.66 -4.85
CA GLU A 170 17.02 1.13 -4.49
C GLU A 170 16.92 -0.22 -3.76
N ALA A 171 15.96 -0.36 -2.85
CA ALA A 171 15.75 -1.61 -2.12
C ALA A 171 15.37 -2.77 -3.06
N ASN A 172 14.47 -2.54 -4.00
CA ASN A 172 14.05 -3.55 -4.96
C ASN A 172 15.15 -3.87 -5.99
N ASP A 173 15.93 -2.86 -6.45
CA ASP A 173 17.12 -3.06 -7.28
C ASP A 173 18.13 -3.99 -6.58
N LEU A 174 18.44 -3.72 -5.32
CA LEU A 174 19.35 -4.51 -4.52
C LEU A 174 18.84 -5.94 -4.29
N ALA A 175 17.53 -6.10 -4.00
CA ALA A 175 16.91 -7.41 -3.84
C ALA A 175 17.00 -8.26 -5.12
N HIS A 176 16.73 -7.66 -6.29
CA HIS A 176 16.90 -8.34 -7.58
C HIS A 176 18.35 -8.76 -7.83
N MET A 177 19.31 -7.88 -7.52
CA MET A 177 20.73 -8.21 -7.64
C MET A 177 21.13 -9.38 -6.73
N MET A 178 20.68 -9.37 -5.46
CA MET A 178 20.93 -10.46 -4.53
C MET A 178 20.34 -11.78 -5.03
N ALA A 179 19.09 -11.76 -5.51
CA ALA A 179 18.42 -12.95 -6.02
C ALA A 179 19.16 -13.55 -7.22
N ARG A 180 19.59 -12.72 -8.17
CA ARG A 180 20.36 -13.15 -9.34
C ARG A 180 21.73 -13.70 -8.97
N LEU A 181 22.44 -13.04 -8.05
CA LEU A 181 23.77 -13.50 -7.60
C LEU A 181 23.69 -14.82 -6.83
N TYR A 182 22.65 -14.98 -6.00
CA TYR A 182 22.46 -16.18 -5.17
C TYR A 182 22.10 -17.39 -6.02
N THR A 183 21.14 -17.23 -6.92
CA THR A 183 20.60 -18.34 -7.71
C THR A 183 21.42 -18.67 -8.97
N GLY A 184 22.25 -17.73 -9.44
CA GLY A 184 22.91 -17.80 -10.75
C GLY A 184 21.94 -17.71 -11.94
N ASN A 185 20.66 -17.41 -11.71
CA ASN A 185 19.64 -17.23 -12.73
C ASN A 185 19.41 -15.74 -13.01
N HIS A 186 18.77 -15.44 -14.14
CA HIS A 186 18.55 -14.05 -14.57
C HIS A 186 17.09 -13.61 -14.50
N ASP A 187 16.16 -14.51 -14.84
CA ASP A 187 14.75 -14.16 -14.99
C ASP A 187 14.06 -13.94 -13.65
N MET A 188 13.32 -12.83 -13.55
CA MET A 188 12.47 -12.49 -12.42
C MET A 188 11.00 -12.58 -12.84
N VAL A 189 10.14 -12.95 -11.93
CA VAL A 189 8.69 -12.88 -12.11
C VAL A 189 8.12 -11.78 -11.24
N ALA A 190 7.28 -10.92 -11.80
CA ALA A 190 6.51 -9.88 -11.12
C ALA A 190 5.04 -9.95 -11.53
N LEU A 191 4.17 -9.17 -10.90
CA LEU A 191 2.75 -9.15 -11.22
C LEU A 191 2.41 -8.04 -12.22
N ARG A 192 1.41 -8.25 -13.06
CA ARG A 192 0.74 -7.15 -13.76
C ARG A 192 0.13 -6.20 -12.73
N ASN A 193 0.07 -4.91 -13.09
CA ASN A 193 -0.46 -3.85 -12.23
C ASN A 193 0.36 -3.56 -10.95
N CYS A 194 1.58 -4.11 -10.82
CA CYS A 194 2.48 -3.85 -9.72
C CYS A 194 3.27 -2.54 -9.89
N TYR A 195 3.83 -2.04 -8.77
CA TYR A 195 4.76 -0.92 -8.76
C TYR A 195 5.91 -1.18 -7.78
N HIS A 196 7.10 -1.39 -8.32
CA HIS A 196 8.30 -1.68 -7.54
C HIS A 196 9.38 -0.60 -7.62
N GLY A 197 9.07 0.53 -8.27
CA GLY A 197 9.99 1.65 -8.39
C GLY A 197 10.13 2.17 -9.81
N ALA A 198 10.99 3.18 -9.97
CA ALA A 198 11.19 3.93 -11.22
C ALA A 198 12.66 4.11 -11.61
N SER A 199 13.59 3.35 -11.01
CA SER A 199 14.95 3.22 -11.53
C SER A 199 14.95 2.43 -12.86
N ALA A 200 16.03 2.46 -13.63
CA ALA A 200 16.10 1.78 -14.92
C ALA A 200 15.78 0.27 -14.80
N ALA A 201 16.26 -0.41 -13.76
CA ALA A 201 15.95 -1.81 -13.53
C ALA A 201 14.51 -2.01 -13.06
N MET A 202 14.02 -1.21 -12.13
CA MET A 202 12.64 -1.33 -11.61
C MET A 202 11.58 -0.87 -12.59
N MET A 203 11.92 -0.02 -13.56
CA MET A 203 11.03 0.34 -14.67
C MET A 203 10.61 -0.89 -15.49
N ASN A 204 11.48 -1.88 -15.58
CA ASN A 204 11.15 -3.14 -16.25
C ASN A 204 10.28 -4.05 -15.38
N THR A 205 10.47 -4.03 -14.05
CA THR A 205 9.70 -4.82 -13.08
C THR A 205 8.31 -4.23 -12.83
N THR A 206 8.19 -2.91 -12.73
CA THR A 206 6.89 -2.21 -12.64
C THR A 206 6.05 -2.50 -13.90
N ALA A 207 4.80 -2.92 -13.71
CA ALA A 207 3.87 -3.30 -14.80
C ALA A 207 2.58 -2.50 -14.74
N HIS A 208 2.70 -1.18 -14.81
CA HIS A 208 1.58 -0.24 -14.77
C HIS A 208 1.82 0.88 -15.79
N ALA A 209 1.00 0.93 -16.85
CA ALA A 209 1.21 1.80 -18.00
C ALA A 209 1.41 3.29 -17.65
N THR A 210 0.73 3.78 -16.61
CA THR A 210 0.84 5.16 -16.13
C THR A 210 2.28 5.53 -15.69
N TRP A 211 3.08 4.55 -15.27
CA TRP A 211 4.40 4.75 -14.68
C TRP A 211 5.55 4.25 -15.55
N LYS A 212 5.25 3.67 -16.71
CA LYS A 212 6.28 3.12 -17.63
C LYS A 212 6.64 4.12 -18.71
N TYR A 213 7.94 4.29 -18.93
CA TYR A 213 8.46 4.96 -20.12
C TYR A 213 8.82 3.92 -21.21
N PRO A 214 8.76 4.27 -22.49
CA PRO A 214 9.12 3.38 -23.60
C PRO A 214 10.64 3.29 -23.76
N VAL A 215 11.31 2.78 -22.74
CA VAL A 215 12.77 2.58 -22.71
C VAL A 215 13.09 1.09 -22.74
N ALA A 216 14.26 0.74 -23.27
CA ALA A 216 14.75 -0.63 -23.21
C ALA A 216 14.97 -1.03 -21.75
N GLY A 217 14.38 -2.12 -21.33
CA GLY A 217 14.56 -2.66 -19.99
C GLY A 217 15.87 -3.43 -19.86
N THR A 218 16.24 -3.77 -18.62
CA THR A 218 17.40 -4.61 -18.31
C THR A 218 17.21 -6.08 -18.70
N GLY A 219 16.03 -6.46 -19.26
CA GLY A 219 15.67 -7.82 -19.63
C GLY A 219 15.34 -8.74 -18.46
N GLY A 220 14.88 -9.94 -18.74
CA GLY A 220 14.65 -11.00 -17.75
C GLY A 220 13.60 -10.66 -16.69
N VAL A 221 12.48 -10.04 -17.05
CA VAL A 221 11.30 -9.89 -16.18
C VAL A 221 10.05 -10.33 -16.91
N LEU A 222 9.36 -11.31 -16.36
CA LEU A 222 8.06 -11.79 -16.83
C LEU A 222 6.95 -11.26 -15.90
N HIS A 223 5.80 -10.94 -16.48
CA HIS A 223 4.67 -10.39 -15.72
C HIS A 223 3.49 -11.35 -15.72
N ALA A 224 3.35 -12.06 -14.60
CA ALA A 224 2.24 -12.96 -14.33
C ALA A 224 0.90 -12.22 -14.23
N MET A 225 -0.19 -12.94 -14.43
CA MET A 225 -1.54 -12.40 -14.25
C MET A 225 -1.70 -11.78 -12.88
N ASN A 226 -2.42 -10.65 -12.84
CA ASN A 226 -2.76 -10.01 -11.57
C ASN A 226 -3.83 -10.85 -10.84
N PRO A 227 -3.53 -11.42 -9.66
CA PRO A 227 -4.49 -12.19 -8.88
C PRO A 227 -5.45 -11.27 -8.11
N ASN A 228 -6.18 -10.44 -8.85
CA ASN A 228 -7.14 -9.48 -8.33
C ASN A 228 -8.50 -10.14 -8.13
N PRO A 229 -9.02 -10.26 -6.88
CA PRO A 229 -10.31 -10.90 -6.61
C PRO A 229 -11.49 -10.24 -7.30
N TYR A 230 -11.45 -8.92 -7.48
CA TYR A 230 -12.54 -8.15 -8.07
C TYR A 230 -12.52 -8.15 -9.61
N ARG A 231 -11.38 -7.84 -10.24
CA ARG A 231 -11.27 -7.68 -11.72
C ARG A 231 -10.63 -8.86 -12.42
N GLY A 232 -9.97 -9.73 -11.70
CA GLY A 232 -9.20 -10.81 -12.30
C GLY A 232 -10.08 -11.94 -12.85
N VAL A 233 -9.55 -12.63 -13.87
CA VAL A 233 -10.29 -13.66 -14.62
C VAL A 233 -10.70 -14.88 -13.80
N PHE A 234 -9.99 -15.15 -12.71
CA PHE A 234 -10.29 -16.29 -11.82
C PHE A 234 -10.89 -15.85 -10.47
N GLY A 235 -11.27 -14.55 -10.32
CA GLY A 235 -11.81 -14.04 -9.06
C GLY A 235 -10.86 -14.28 -7.90
N ASN A 236 -11.35 -14.86 -6.80
CA ASN A 236 -10.54 -15.13 -5.58
C ASN A 236 -9.87 -16.53 -5.58
N ASP A 237 -9.72 -17.17 -6.75
CA ASP A 237 -9.08 -18.49 -6.87
C ASP A 237 -7.57 -18.35 -7.07
N GLY A 238 -6.83 -18.14 -5.99
CA GLY A 238 -5.37 -17.96 -6.00
C GLY A 238 -4.59 -19.10 -6.65
N PRO A 239 -4.89 -20.38 -6.36
CA PRO A 239 -4.24 -21.51 -7.01
C PRO A 239 -4.29 -21.49 -8.55
N LYS A 240 -5.39 -21.04 -9.17
CA LYS A 240 -5.46 -20.93 -10.64
C LYS A 240 -4.49 -19.87 -11.20
N TYR A 241 -4.35 -18.72 -10.52
CA TYR A 241 -3.34 -17.75 -10.90
C TYR A 241 -1.91 -18.26 -10.70
N ALA A 242 -1.68 -19.05 -9.64
CA ALA A 242 -0.37 -19.65 -9.39
C ALA A 242 0.01 -20.71 -10.46
N ALA A 243 -0.96 -21.45 -10.99
CA ALA A 243 -0.73 -22.39 -12.09
C ALA A 243 -0.26 -21.66 -13.37
N GLU A 244 -0.72 -20.44 -13.63
CA GLU A 244 -0.21 -19.62 -14.74
C GLU A 244 1.25 -19.22 -14.53
N VAL A 245 1.67 -18.94 -13.30
CA VAL A 245 3.09 -18.68 -12.98
C VAL A 245 3.95 -19.92 -13.28
N GLN A 246 3.46 -21.11 -12.94
CA GLN A 246 4.15 -22.37 -13.24
C GLN A 246 4.31 -22.56 -14.74
N ASP A 247 3.24 -22.39 -15.50
CA ASP A 247 3.28 -22.48 -16.97
C ASP A 247 4.24 -21.45 -17.59
N MET A 248 4.20 -20.20 -17.09
CA MET A 248 5.11 -19.13 -17.52
C MET A 248 6.59 -19.48 -17.28
N ILE A 249 6.93 -20.06 -16.14
CA ILE A 249 8.30 -20.48 -15.86
C ILE A 249 8.72 -21.61 -16.82
N GLN A 250 7.87 -22.60 -17.06
CA GLN A 250 8.15 -23.75 -17.91
C GLN A 250 8.29 -23.39 -19.40
N THR A 251 7.49 -22.44 -19.87
CA THR A 251 7.41 -22.09 -21.31
C THR A 251 8.14 -20.82 -21.67
N GLY A 252 8.28 -19.87 -20.76
CA GLY A 252 8.84 -18.54 -20.98
C GLY A 252 10.27 -18.36 -20.49
N THR A 253 10.86 -19.36 -19.80
CA THR A 253 12.24 -19.34 -19.28
C THR A 253 12.95 -20.64 -19.62
N CYS A 254 14.17 -20.83 -19.10
CA CYS A 254 14.86 -22.11 -19.17
C CYS A 254 14.34 -23.13 -18.11
N GLY A 255 13.18 -22.92 -17.53
CA GLY A 255 12.61 -23.71 -16.43
C GLY A 255 13.14 -23.31 -15.05
N ARG A 256 13.96 -22.24 -14.96
CA ARG A 256 14.55 -21.70 -13.72
C ARG A 256 14.42 -20.18 -13.70
N VAL A 257 14.26 -19.63 -12.48
CA VAL A 257 14.15 -18.18 -12.28
C VAL A 257 15.10 -17.71 -11.15
N ALA A 258 15.46 -16.44 -11.16
CA ALA A 258 16.17 -15.82 -10.05
C ALA A 258 15.22 -15.55 -8.88
N GLY A 259 13.98 -15.19 -9.15
CA GLY A 259 13.01 -14.97 -8.09
C GLY A 259 11.66 -14.43 -8.57
N PHE A 260 10.80 -14.26 -7.58
CA PHE A 260 9.50 -13.63 -7.68
C PHE A 260 9.42 -12.45 -6.72
N ILE A 261 8.86 -11.33 -7.18
CA ILE A 261 8.61 -10.15 -6.35
C ILE A 261 7.13 -9.78 -6.40
N ALA A 262 6.54 -9.50 -5.24
CA ALA A 262 5.18 -8.97 -5.15
C ALA A 262 4.98 -8.07 -3.92
N GLU A 263 4.11 -7.10 -4.06
CA GLU A 263 3.47 -6.39 -2.94
C GLU A 263 2.41 -7.31 -2.34
N PRO A 264 2.36 -7.57 -1.02
CA PRO A 264 1.28 -8.37 -0.38
C PRO A 264 -0.12 -7.79 -0.61
N ILE A 265 -0.19 -6.46 -0.72
CA ILE A 265 -1.36 -5.72 -1.22
C ILE A 265 -0.83 -4.73 -2.25
N GLN A 266 -1.28 -4.83 -3.50
CA GLN A 266 -0.83 -3.91 -4.56
C GLN A 266 -1.24 -2.47 -4.25
N GLY A 267 -0.26 -1.62 -3.97
CA GLY A 267 -0.52 -0.27 -3.50
C GLY A 267 -0.98 0.69 -4.59
N VAL A 268 -0.14 0.90 -5.60
CA VAL A 268 -0.41 1.78 -6.76
C VAL A 268 -1.50 1.17 -7.64
N GLY A 269 -1.54 -0.14 -7.74
CA GLY A 269 -2.55 -0.90 -8.45
C GLY A 269 -3.98 -0.74 -7.92
N GLY A 270 -4.18 -0.04 -6.80
CA GLY A 270 -5.51 0.28 -6.26
C GLY A 270 -5.83 -0.37 -4.92
N SER A 271 -4.85 -0.53 -4.03
CA SER A 271 -5.00 -1.22 -2.73
C SER A 271 -5.63 -2.61 -2.89
N VAL A 272 -5.10 -3.40 -3.81
CA VAL A 272 -5.65 -4.71 -4.18
C VAL A 272 -5.01 -5.82 -3.35
N PRO A 273 -5.73 -6.46 -2.41
CA PRO A 273 -5.30 -7.72 -1.80
C PRO A 273 -5.17 -8.79 -2.88
N LEU A 274 -4.19 -9.67 -2.74
CA LEU A 274 -4.02 -10.79 -3.67
C LEU A 274 -5.03 -11.91 -3.34
N ALA A 275 -5.46 -12.65 -4.36
CA ALA A 275 -6.39 -13.76 -4.22
C ALA A 275 -5.91 -14.80 -3.20
N ASP A 276 -6.83 -15.40 -2.45
CA ASP A 276 -6.54 -16.31 -1.35
C ASP A 276 -5.68 -17.51 -1.79
N GLY A 277 -4.64 -17.79 -1.01
CA GLY A 277 -3.71 -18.88 -1.27
C GLY A 277 -2.69 -18.62 -2.39
N TYR A 278 -2.80 -17.53 -3.15
CA TYR A 278 -1.93 -17.23 -4.28
C TYR A 278 -0.44 -17.22 -3.89
N LEU A 279 -0.04 -16.40 -2.92
CA LEU A 279 1.38 -16.29 -2.53
C LEU A 279 1.94 -17.60 -2.01
N ARG A 280 1.15 -18.40 -1.31
CA ARG A 280 1.59 -19.71 -0.80
C ARG A 280 2.00 -20.64 -1.93
N GLU A 281 1.15 -20.75 -2.95
CA GLU A 281 1.44 -21.61 -4.10
C GLU A 281 2.57 -21.06 -4.96
N VAL A 282 2.61 -19.75 -5.22
CA VAL A 282 3.68 -19.15 -6.02
C VAL A 282 5.03 -19.30 -5.33
N TYR A 283 5.11 -19.12 -4.00
CA TYR A 283 6.37 -19.29 -3.28
C TYR A 283 6.89 -20.73 -3.39
N ARG A 284 6.00 -21.72 -3.36
CA ARG A 284 6.38 -23.14 -3.59
C ARG A 284 6.91 -23.32 -5.03
N ILE A 285 6.17 -22.86 -6.04
CA ILE A 285 6.50 -23.00 -7.45
C ILE A 285 7.86 -22.33 -7.76
N VAL A 286 8.08 -21.11 -7.28
CA VAL A 286 9.31 -20.34 -7.52
C VAL A 286 10.53 -21.01 -6.88
N ARG A 287 10.39 -21.53 -5.65
CA ARG A 287 11.47 -22.26 -4.97
C ARG A 287 11.79 -23.57 -5.66
N GLU A 288 10.79 -24.32 -6.15
CA GLU A 288 10.98 -25.53 -6.96
C GLU A 288 11.73 -25.21 -8.26
N ALA A 289 11.53 -24.03 -8.83
CA ALA A 289 12.27 -23.52 -9.98
C ALA A 289 13.65 -22.91 -9.62
N GLY A 290 14.09 -23.03 -8.36
CA GLY A 290 15.38 -22.56 -7.87
C GLY A 290 15.47 -21.05 -7.60
N GLY A 291 14.33 -20.34 -7.57
CA GLY A 291 14.25 -18.91 -7.34
C GLY A 291 13.99 -18.52 -5.89
N LEU A 292 14.19 -17.25 -5.57
CA LEU A 292 13.90 -16.63 -4.27
C LEU A 292 12.58 -15.86 -4.30
N CYS A 293 11.91 -15.78 -3.15
CA CYS A 293 10.68 -15.03 -2.97
C CYS A 293 10.97 -13.70 -2.26
N ILE A 294 10.65 -12.58 -2.91
CA ILE A 294 10.85 -11.22 -2.42
C ILE A 294 9.49 -10.64 -2.05
N SER A 295 9.32 -10.23 -0.79
CA SER A 295 8.14 -9.45 -0.36
C SER A 295 8.47 -7.96 -0.40
N ASP A 296 7.75 -7.23 -1.24
CA ASP A 296 7.81 -5.76 -1.27
C ASP A 296 6.86 -5.18 -0.21
N GLU A 297 7.42 -4.89 0.96
CA GLU A 297 6.72 -4.32 2.12
C GLU A 297 6.76 -2.78 2.15
N VAL A 298 7.12 -2.15 1.06
CA VAL A 298 7.27 -0.69 0.95
C VAL A 298 5.98 0.06 1.33
N GLN A 299 4.80 -0.54 1.13
CA GLN A 299 3.53 0.06 1.53
C GLN A 299 2.77 -0.72 2.61
N THR A 300 3.05 -2.01 2.80
CA THR A 300 2.29 -2.90 3.70
C THR A 300 2.93 -3.09 5.07
N GLY A 301 4.22 -2.84 5.18
CA GLY A 301 4.98 -3.03 6.41
C GLY A 301 4.69 -2.01 7.52
N PHE A 302 5.35 -2.23 8.66
CA PHE A 302 5.29 -1.37 9.85
C PHE A 302 3.90 -1.27 10.49
N GLY A 303 3.17 -2.39 10.55
CA GLY A 303 1.87 -2.46 11.23
C GLY A 303 0.68 -1.89 10.44
N ARG A 304 0.88 -1.42 9.20
CA ARG A 304 -0.15 -0.77 8.37
C ARG A 304 -1.40 -1.63 8.17
N THR A 305 -1.24 -2.94 8.04
CA THR A 305 -2.36 -3.87 7.87
C THR A 305 -3.09 -4.23 9.17
N GLY A 306 -2.62 -3.74 10.29
CA GLY A 306 -3.21 -3.92 11.62
C GLY A 306 -2.98 -5.29 12.23
N SER A 307 -3.37 -6.36 11.56
CA SER A 307 -3.30 -7.74 12.07
C SER A 307 -1.87 -8.26 12.26
N ASN A 308 -0.94 -7.82 11.41
CA ASN A 308 0.47 -8.21 11.46
C ASN A 308 1.39 -7.02 11.20
N PHE A 309 2.64 -7.11 11.66
CA PHE A 309 3.64 -6.07 11.43
C PHE A 309 4.08 -5.99 9.96
N TRP A 310 4.12 -7.15 9.27
CA TRP A 310 4.46 -7.29 7.85
C TRP A 310 3.28 -7.86 7.06
N GLY A 311 3.07 -7.33 5.86
CA GLY A 311 1.96 -7.74 5.00
C GLY A 311 2.02 -9.20 4.55
N PHE A 312 3.22 -9.77 4.33
CA PHE A 312 3.38 -11.18 3.95
C PHE A 312 2.86 -12.15 5.01
N GLN A 313 2.85 -11.76 6.28
CA GLN A 313 2.34 -12.59 7.37
C GLN A 313 0.84 -12.85 7.24
N ASN A 314 0.09 -11.91 6.63
CA ASN A 314 -1.35 -12.08 6.37
C ASN A 314 -1.64 -13.22 5.37
N HIS A 315 -0.67 -13.58 4.55
CA HIS A 315 -0.77 -14.68 3.60
C HIS A 315 -0.20 -16.00 4.14
N GLY A 316 0.35 -16.00 5.37
CA GLY A 316 0.95 -17.19 6.00
C GLY A 316 2.17 -17.70 5.23
N VAL A 317 2.96 -16.79 4.64
CA VAL A 317 4.18 -17.13 3.88
C VAL A 317 5.43 -16.54 4.52
N MET A 318 6.58 -17.10 4.17
CA MET A 318 7.89 -16.61 4.60
C MET A 318 8.73 -16.27 3.35
N PRO A 319 9.02 -14.99 3.10
CA PRO A 319 9.91 -14.58 2.02
C PRO A 319 11.38 -14.87 2.34
N ASP A 320 12.20 -14.88 1.30
CA ASP A 320 13.66 -15.02 1.41
C ASP A 320 14.34 -13.64 1.52
N ILE A 321 13.70 -12.61 0.95
CA ILE A 321 14.13 -11.22 0.99
C ILE A 321 12.90 -10.34 1.26
N VAL A 322 13.05 -9.35 2.13
CA VAL A 322 12.03 -8.32 2.41
C VAL A 322 12.59 -6.95 2.06
N THR A 323 11.87 -6.19 1.25
CA THR A 323 12.21 -4.80 0.93
C THR A 323 11.23 -3.85 1.62
N MET A 324 11.73 -2.73 2.11
CA MET A 324 10.94 -1.75 2.85
C MET A 324 11.45 -0.33 2.64
N ALA A 325 10.53 0.63 2.71
CA ALA A 325 10.80 2.07 2.60
C ALA A 325 9.65 2.86 3.24
N LYS A 326 9.45 4.11 2.85
CA LYS A 326 8.30 4.94 3.23
C LYS A 326 8.08 5.00 4.75
N GLY A 327 7.17 4.17 5.28
CA GLY A 327 6.81 4.14 6.69
C GLY A 327 7.99 3.92 7.65
N ILE A 328 9.05 3.29 7.18
CA ILE A 328 10.31 3.07 7.93
C ILE A 328 10.91 4.36 8.49
N GLY A 329 10.79 5.47 7.76
CA GLY A 329 11.42 6.75 8.11
C GLY A 329 10.44 7.86 8.49
N ASN A 330 9.13 7.63 8.44
CA ASN A 330 8.10 8.65 8.72
C ASN A 330 8.32 9.97 7.96
N GLY A 331 8.75 9.92 6.69
CA GLY A 331 9.06 11.09 5.86
C GLY A 331 10.55 11.30 5.60
N PHE A 332 11.44 10.72 6.39
CA PHE A 332 12.88 10.73 6.11
C PHE A 332 13.24 9.72 5.00
N PRO A 333 14.15 10.08 4.06
CA PRO A 333 14.58 9.21 3.00
C PRO A 333 15.38 8.02 3.57
N MET A 334 14.71 6.89 3.74
CA MET A 334 15.25 5.66 4.27
C MET A 334 14.52 4.46 3.67
N ALA A 335 15.29 3.41 3.41
CA ALA A 335 14.79 2.12 2.99
C ALA A 335 15.75 1.02 3.47
N ALA A 336 15.30 -0.23 3.44
CA ALA A 336 16.14 -1.36 3.77
C ALA A 336 15.77 -2.60 2.96
N VAL A 337 16.77 -3.47 2.80
CA VAL A 337 16.59 -4.85 2.36
C VAL A 337 17.01 -5.74 3.54
N VAL A 338 16.16 -6.69 3.90
CA VAL A 338 16.47 -7.66 4.95
C VAL A 338 16.39 -9.07 4.38
N THR A 339 17.41 -9.87 4.67
CA THR A 339 17.52 -11.23 4.18
C THR A 339 18.25 -12.15 5.17
N THR A 340 18.42 -13.41 4.80
CA THR A 340 19.18 -14.37 5.61
C THR A 340 20.69 -14.15 5.48
N PRO A 341 21.51 -14.58 6.46
CA PRO A 341 22.97 -14.51 6.35
C PRO A 341 23.54 -15.21 5.11
N GLU A 342 22.94 -16.32 4.69
CA GLU A 342 23.34 -17.08 3.52
C GLU A 342 23.18 -16.26 2.23
N ILE A 343 22.00 -15.67 2.02
CA ILE A 343 21.73 -14.84 0.85
C ILE A 343 22.58 -13.55 0.92
N ALA A 344 22.67 -12.92 2.08
CA ALA A 344 23.46 -11.71 2.26
C ALA A 344 24.94 -11.91 1.87
N ASN A 345 25.50 -13.10 2.12
CA ASN A 345 26.90 -13.39 1.86
C ASN A 345 27.30 -13.31 0.38
N VAL A 346 26.35 -13.42 -0.57
CA VAL A 346 26.67 -13.28 -2.00
C VAL A 346 27.21 -11.89 -2.35
N MET A 347 26.90 -10.88 -1.53
CA MET A 347 27.39 -9.52 -1.72
C MET A 347 28.87 -9.33 -1.34
N ASN A 348 29.46 -10.27 -0.60
CA ASN A 348 30.88 -10.22 -0.20
C ASN A 348 31.86 -10.36 -1.36
N GLN A 349 31.38 -10.68 -2.56
CA GLN A 349 32.24 -10.79 -3.76
C GLN A 349 32.80 -9.42 -4.20
N ARG A 350 32.16 -8.32 -3.79
CA ARG A 350 32.58 -6.95 -4.10
C ARG A 350 32.20 -6.03 -2.94
N LEU A 351 32.76 -4.82 -2.94
CA LEU A 351 32.35 -3.79 -1.99
C LEU A 351 30.95 -3.28 -2.35
N HIS A 352 30.03 -3.34 -1.39
CA HIS A 352 28.73 -2.67 -1.50
C HIS A 352 28.77 -1.33 -0.75
N PHE A 353 28.52 -0.26 -1.44
CA PHE A 353 28.56 1.10 -0.89
C PHE A 353 27.28 1.86 -1.25
N ASN A 354 26.66 2.48 -0.24
CA ASN A 354 25.56 3.41 -0.43
C ASN A 354 25.83 4.67 0.41
N THR A 355 26.00 5.82 -0.23
CA THR A 355 26.46 7.06 0.41
C THR A 355 25.62 7.47 1.60
N TYR A 356 24.29 7.42 1.46
CA TYR A 356 23.36 7.90 2.49
C TYR A 356 22.66 6.78 3.26
N GLY A 357 22.80 5.55 2.83
CA GLY A 357 22.14 4.39 3.45
C GLY A 357 22.51 4.23 4.92
N GLY A 358 21.52 4.27 5.81
CA GLY A 358 21.74 4.14 7.24
C GLY A 358 22.47 5.32 7.89
N ASN A 359 22.38 6.54 7.34
CA ASN A 359 23.00 7.70 7.98
C ASN A 359 22.44 7.95 9.39
N PRO A 360 23.21 8.63 10.26
CA PRO A 360 22.85 8.77 11.67
C PRO A 360 21.46 9.36 11.92
N VAL A 361 21.08 10.42 11.19
CA VAL A 361 19.80 11.10 11.40
C VAL A 361 18.61 10.24 10.97
N CYS A 362 18.69 9.63 9.77
CA CYS A 362 17.62 8.72 9.32
C CYS A 362 17.51 7.47 10.20
N SER A 363 18.65 6.92 10.66
CA SER A 363 18.65 5.78 11.58
C SER A 363 18.02 6.13 12.95
N ALA A 364 18.27 7.34 13.46
CA ALA A 364 17.63 7.84 14.68
C ALA A 364 16.10 7.99 14.45
N ALA A 365 15.68 8.52 13.31
CA ALA A 365 14.26 8.60 12.94
C ALA A 365 13.61 7.21 12.89
N GLY A 366 14.22 6.25 12.18
CA GLY A 366 13.69 4.88 12.06
C GLY A 366 13.56 4.17 13.40
N ARG A 367 14.54 4.30 14.31
CA ARG A 367 14.47 3.78 15.68
C ARG A 367 13.31 4.41 16.45
N ALA A 368 13.13 5.74 16.35
CA ALA A 368 12.02 6.42 16.98
C ALA A 368 10.66 5.98 16.41
N VAL A 369 10.57 5.72 15.11
CA VAL A 369 9.35 5.17 14.48
C VAL A 369 9.01 3.80 15.07
N LEU A 370 9.97 2.86 15.17
CA LEU A 370 9.72 1.55 15.77
C LEU A 370 9.21 1.69 17.20
N ARG A 371 9.84 2.56 17.98
CA ARG A 371 9.44 2.83 19.38
C ARG A 371 8.01 3.38 19.47
N VAL A 372 7.66 4.36 18.64
CA VAL A 372 6.29 4.93 18.62
C VAL A 372 5.26 3.87 18.24
N ILE A 373 5.53 3.01 17.23
CA ILE A 373 4.61 1.95 16.84
C ILE A 373 4.29 1.03 18.02
N GLU A 374 5.30 0.70 18.85
CA GLU A 374 5.13 -0.18 20.02
C GLU A 374 4.49 0.53 21.21
N GLU A 375 5.05 1.68 21.61
CA GLU A 375 4.66 2.37 22.84
C GLU A 375 3.26 2.99 22.74
N GLU A 376 2.84 3.42 21.56
CA GLU A 376 1.54 4.08 21.34
C GLU A 376 0.49 3.15 20.71
N GLY A 377 0.78 1.85 20.55
CA GLY A 377 -0.18 0.87 20.04
C GLY A 377 -0.67 1.18 18.59
N ILE A 378 0.23 1.70 17.77
CA ILE A 378 -0.11 2.18 16.40
C ILE A 378 -0.63 1.06 15.50
N GLN A 379 -0.10 -0.16 15.64
CA GLN A 379 -0.57 -1.33 14.88
C GLN A 379 -1.99 -1.72 15.30
N GLU A 380 -2.26 -1.75 16.59
CA GLU A 380 -3.57 -2.05 17.17
C GLU A 380 -4.60 -0.98 16.75
N ASN A 381 -4.18 0.28 16.73
CA ASN A 381 -5.00 1.38 16.21
C ASN A 381 -5.32 1.17 14.72
N ALA A 382 -4.32 0.81 13.91
CA ALA A 382 -4.53 0.53 12.49
C ALA A 382 -5.52 -0.62 12.25
N ALA A 383 -5.54 -1.64 13.12
CA ALA A 383 -6.52 -2.72 13.07
C ALA A 383 -7.93 -2.21 13.42
N ALA A 384 -8.08 -1.56 14.57
CA ALA A 384 -9.37 -1.16 15.12
C ALA A 384 -10.05 -0.04 14.30
N VAL A 385 -9.27 0.97 13.88
CA VAL A 385 -9.77 2.07 13.04
C VAL A 385 -9.99 1.59 11.62
N GLY A 386 -9.11 0.73 11.09
CA GLY A 386 -9.24 0.15 9.75
C GLY A 386 -10.49 -0.71 9.59
N GLU A 387 -10.84 -1.52 10.57
CA GLU A 387 -12.09 -2.30 10.58
C GLU A 387 -13.33 -1.37 10.62
N HIS A 388 -13.33 -0.39 11.53
CA HIS A 388 -14.38 0.62 11.58
C HIS A 388 -14.55 1.34 10.23
N PHE A 389 -13.47 1.76 9.64
CA PHE A 389 -13.47 2.44 8.35
C PHE A 389 -14.03 1.56 7.23
N LEU A 390 -13.63 0.28 7.18
CA LEU A 390 -14.19 -0.68 6.20
C LEU A 390 -15.70 -0.86 6.34
N VAL A 391 -16.22 -0.94 7.57
CA VAL A 391 -17.66 -1.04 7.83
C VAL A 391 -18.37 0.18 7.26
N ARG A 392 -17.92 1.39 7.58
CA ARG A 392 -18.49 2.64 7.10
C ARG A 392 -18.43 2.78 5.57
N LEU A 393 -17.32 2.37 4.96
CA LEU A 393 -17.18 2.39 3.49
C LEU A 393 -18.11 1.38 2.80
N ARG A 394 -18.38 0.22 3.42
CA ARG A 394 -19.35 -0.76 2.90
C ARG A 394 -20.78 -0.25 3.00
N GLU A 395 -21.15 0.44 4.09
CA GLU A 395 -22.44 1.13 4.20
C GLU A 395 -22.59 2.15 3.06
N LEU A 396 -21.52 2.89 2.74
CA LEU A 396 -21.53 3.83 1.62
C LEU A 396 -21.66 3.10 0.26
N GLN A 397 -21.04 1.93 0.10
CA GLN A 397 -21.19 1.07 -1.08
C GLN A 397 -22.62 0.59 -1.27
N GLU A 398 -23.34 0.25 -0.19
CA GLU A 398 -24.76 -0.12 -0.27
C GLU A 398 -25.64 1.05 -0.75
N LYS A 399 -25.25 2.28 -0.43
CA LYS A 399 -25.98 3.49 -0.79
C LYS A 399 -25.75 3.94 -2.25
N TYR A 400 -24.56 3.70 -2.81
CA TYR A 400 -24.18 4.22 -4.12
C TYR A 400 -23.72 3.11 -5.08
N ASP A 401 -24.47 2.89 -6.18
CA ASP A 401 -24.09 1.95 -7.24
C ASP A 401 -22.77 2.31 -7.94
N LEU A 402 -22.37 3.57 -7.82
CA LEU A 402 -21.08 4.09 -8.31
C LEU A 402 -19.88 3.44 -7.61
N ILE A 403 -20.03 2.85 -6.42
CA ILE A 403 -18.98 2.11 -5.71
C ILE A 403 -19.06 0.64 -6.10
N GLY A 404 -18.10 0.18 -6.92
CA GLY A 404 -18.03 -1.20 -7.38
C GLY A 404 -17.42 -2.14 -6.35
N ASP A 405 -16.37 -1.69 -5.65
CA ASP A 405 -15.66 -2.53 -4.68
C ASP A 405 -15.04 -1.71 -3.55
N VAL A 406 -15.12 -2.25 -2.34
CA VAL A 406 -14.46 -1.73 -1.12
C VAL A 406 -13.57 -2.84 -0.58
N ARG A 407 -12.28 -2.59 -0.50
CA ARG A 407 -11.27 -3.60 -0.17
C ARG A 407 -10.10 -3.07 0.64
N GLY A 408 -9.26 -3.95 1.11
CA GLY A 408 -8.03 -3.64 1.84
C GLY A 408 -8.01 -4.23 3.24
N GLN A 409 -7.03 -3.82 4.05
CA GLN A 409 -6.81 -4.33 5.39
C GLN A 409 -6.12 -3.26 6.26
N GLY A 410 -6.54 -3.14 7.52
CA GLY A 410 -6.07 -2.09 8.41
C GLY A 410 -6.28 -0.70 7.78
N LEU A 411 -5.26 0.14 7.82
CA LEU A 411 -5.28 1.47 7.20
C LEU A 411 -4.63 1.48 5.80
N MET A 412 -4.92 0.45 5.00
CA MET A 412 -4.56 0.35 3.59
C MET A 412 -5.78 -0.04 2.77
N LEU A 413 -6.66 0.93 2.50
CA LEU A 413 -7.97 0.71 1.92
C LEU A 413 -8.07 1.24 0.49
N GLY A 414 -8.99 0.65 -0.28
CA GLY A 414 -9.32 1.07 -1.64
C GLY A 414 -10.82 1.09 -1.87
N VAL A 415 -11.31 2.15 -2.51
CA VAL A 415 -12.70 2.27 -2.96
C VAL A 415 -12.69 2.44 -4.47
N GLU A 416 -13.18 1.45 -5.19
CA GLU A 416 -13.16 1.44 -6.65
C GLU A 416 -14.48 1.96 -7.23
N MET A 417 -14.38 2.99 -8.06
CA MET A 417 -15.51 3.68 -8.65
C MET A 417 -15.81 3.10 -10.05
N VAL A 418 -17.06 2.73 -10.28
CA VAL A 418 -17.53 2.15 -11.55
C VAL A 418 -18.83 2.82 -11.97
N LYS A 419 -19.07 2.92 -13.28
CA LYS A 419 -20.36 3.40 -13.81
C LYS A 419 -21.45 2.34 -13.73
N ASP A 420 -21.04 1.08 -13.80
CA ASP A 420 -21.92 -0.08 -13.73
C ASP A 420 -21.19 -1.25 -13.07
N ARG A 421 -21.81 -1.86 -12.06
CA ARG A 421 -21.22 -2.95 -11.27
C ARG A 421 -21.07 -4.26 -12.04
N ALA A 422 -21.91 -4.52 -13.04
CA ALA A 422 -21.85 -5.76 -13.81
C ALA A 422 -20.72 -5.72 -14.83
N THR A 423 -20.58 -4.62 -15.58
CA THR A 423 -19.53 -4.43 -16.57
C THR A 423 -18.21 -3.96 -15.94
N LYS A 424 -18.27 -3.38 -14.75
CA LYS A 424 -17.15 -2.75 -14.03
C LYS A 424 -16.51 -1.61 -14.85
N GLU A 425 -17.30 -0.90 -15.68
CA GLU A 425 -16.81 0.25 -16.45
C GLU A 425 -16.25 1.32 -15.49
N PRO A 426 -14.99 1.78 -15.65
CA PRO A 426 -14.39 2.74 -14.73
C PRO A 426 -15.09 4.10 -14.73
N ALA A 427 -15.44 4.62 -13.56
CA ALA A 427 -15.99 5.96 -13.37
C ALA A 427 -14.87 6.99 -13.11
N THR A 428 -13.92 7.14 -14.05
CA THR A 428 -12.72 7.97 -13.85
C THR A 428 -13.05 9.46 -13.75
N ALA A 429 -14.00 9.96 -14.54
CA ALA A 429 -14.38 11.37 -14.50
C ALA A 429 -15.07 11.72 -13.17
N GLU A 430 -15.99 10.88 -12.75
CA GLU A 430 -16.74 11.00 -11.49
C GLU A 430 -15.77 10.92 -10.29
N THR A 431 -14.76 10.03 -10.35
CA THR A 431 -13.71 9.93 -9.35
C THR A 431 -12.96 11.26 -9.19
N LEU A 432 -12.55 11.89 -10.29
CA LEU A 432 -11.84 13.16 -10.26
C LEU A 432 -12.72 14.31 -9.78
N GLN A 433 -13.99 14.35 -10.20
CA GLN A 433 -14.93 15.38 -9.78
C GLN A 433 -15.19 15.32 -8.27
N ALA A 434 -15.46 14.13 -7.73
CA ALA A 434 -15.66 13.97 -6.29
C ALA A 434 -14.41 14.31 -5.47
N MET A 435 -13.19 14.00 -5.97
CA MET A 435 -11.95 14.38 -5.29
C MET A 435 -11.79 15.88 -5.11
N GLU A 436 -12.21 16.70 -6.07
CA GLU A 436 -12.18 18.16 -5.91
C GLU A 436 -13.13 18.62 -4.80
N THR A 437 -14.34 18.09 -4.75
CA THR A 437 -15.31 18.38 -3.67
C THR A 437 -14.75 17.93 -2.30
N MET A 438 -14.14 16.74 -2.23
CA MET A 438 -13.52 16.25 -0.99
C MET A 438 -12.40 17.19 -0.50
N ARG A 439 -11.53 17.67 -1.41
CA ARG A 439 -10.50 18.67 -1.08
C ARG A 439 -11.09 19.97 -0.54
N GLU A 440 -12.16 20.45 -1.15
CA GLU A 440 -12.86 21.67 -0.70
C GLU A 440 -13.40 21.50 0.73
N CYS A 441 -13.87 20.31 1.07
CA CYS A 441 -14.33 19.95 2.43
C CYS A 441 -13.17 19.67 3.41
N GLY A 442 -11.90 19.76 2.99
CA GLY A 442 -10.75 19.53 3.86
C GLY A 442 -10.34 18.06 3.97
N LEU A 443 -10.64 17.22 2.97
CA LEU A 443 -10.20 15.84 2.90
C LEU A 443 -9.23 15.64 1.74
N LEU A 444 -8.03 15.12 2.02
CA LEU A 444 -7.03 14.75 1.02
C LEU A 444 -6.96 13.23 0.90
N ILE A 445 -7.15 12.71 -0.31
CA ILE A 445 -7.07 11.28 -0.60
C ILE A 445 -6.19 11.00 -1.81
N GLY A 446 -5.65 9.78 -1.90
CA GLY A 446 -4.90 9.34 -3.06
C GLY A 446 -5.79 8.73 -4.15
N LYS A 447 -5.26 8.70 -5.35
CA LYS A 447 -5.87 8.04 -6.51
C LYS A 447 -4.95 6.96 -7.05
N GLY A 448 -5.51 5.86 -7.55
CA GLY A 448 -4.76 4.75 -8.16
C GLY A 448 -5.62 3.82 -8.99
N GLY A 449 -5.09 2.60 -9.19
CA GLY A 449 -5.66 1.65 -10.14
C GLY A 449 -5.29 1.97 -11.59
N LEU A 450 -5.38 0.98 -12.47
CA LEU A 450 -4.99 1.11 -13.87
C LEU A 450 -5.76 2.22 -14.61
N HIS A 451 -7.01 2.43 -14.23
CA HIS A 451 -7.89 3.42 -14.85
C HIS A 451 -8.00 4.73 -14.05
N GLY A 452 -7.27 4.87 -12.94
CA GLY A 452 -7.34 6.04 -12.07
C GLY A 452 -8.69 6.26 -11.39
N ASN A 453 -9.47 5.20 -11.20
CA ASN A 453 -10.81 5.19 -10.62
C ASN A 453 -10.88 4.56 -9.22
N VAL A 454 -9.76 4.47 -8.52
CA VAL A 454 -9.70 3.92 -7.16
C VAL A 454 -9.23 4.99 -6.20
N TYR A 455 -10.04 5.34 -5.20
CA TYR A 455 -9.57 6.10 -4.05
C TYR A 455 -8.69 5.19 -3.18
N ARG A 456 -7.49 5.67 -2.86
CA ARG A 456 -6.55 4.99 -1.98
C ARG A 456 -6.50 5.71 -0.65
N LEU A 457 -7.10 5.12 0.36
CA LEU A 457 -7.16 5.64 1.72
C LEU A 457 -6.04 5.00 2.54
N LYS A 458 -5.00 5.76 2.79
CA LYS A 458 -3.77 5.32 3.46
C LYS A 458 -3.24 6.42 4.38
N PRO A 459 -4.03 6.81 5.40
CA PRO A 459 -3.69 7.89 6.31
C PRO A 459 -2.44 7.57 7.15
N PRO A 460 -1.88 8.56 7.89
CA PRO A 460 -1.06 8.27 9.04
C PRO A 460 -1.80 7.33 9.99
N MET A 461 -1.09 6.36 10.58
CA MET A 461 -1.74 5.31 11.37
C MET A 461 -2.21 5.78 12.76
N CYS A 462 -1.97 7.04 13.11
CA CYS A 462 -2.56 7.73 14.26
C CYS A 462 -3.98 8.25 13.99
N LEU A 463 -4.58 7.94 12.81
CA LEU A 463 -5.96 8.28 12.48
C LEU A 463 -6.93 7.80 13.56
N THR A 464 -7.94 8.61 13.91
CA THR A 464 -8.99 8.23 14.85
C THR A 464 -10.24 7.68 14.14
N LYS A 465 -11.19 7.14 14.90
CA LYS A 465 -12.49 6.70 14.32
C LYS A 465 -13.32 7.88 13.86
N GLU A 466 -13.26 8.99 14.57
CA GLU A 466 -13.93 10.24 14.22
C GLU A 466 -13.39 10.82 12.90
N ASP A 467 -12.07 10.71 12.67
CA ASP A 467 -11.47 11.10 11.40
C ASP A 467 -11.93 10.18 10.25
N ALA A 468 -12.06 8.87 10.51
CA ALA A 468 -12.58 7.92 9.53
C ALA A 468 -14.04 8.19 9.20
N ASP A 469 -14.87 8.52 10.21
CA ASP A 469 -16.27 8.93 10.04
C ASP A 469 -16.35 10.20 9.20
N PHE A 470 -15.55 11.22 9.52
CA PHE A 470 -15.48 12.45 8.72
C PHE A 470 -15.12 12.16 7.26
N CYS A 471 -14.14 11.28 7.03
CA CYS A 471 -13.75 10.91 5.66
C CYS A 471 -14.93 10.32 4.89
N VAL A 472 -15.68 9.38 5.48
CA VAL A 472 -16.83 8.75 4.84
C VAL A 472 -17.98 9.75 4.62
N ASP A 473 -18.25 10.62 5.59
CA ASP A 473 -19.29 11.64 5.50
C ASP A 473 -18.97 12.66 4.39
N VAL A 474 -17.69 13.04 4.22
CA VAL A 474 -17.25 13.90 3.10
C VAL A 474 -17.35 13.16 1.76
N MET A 475 -17.05 11.85 1.71
CA MET A 475 -17.28 11.06 0.50
C MET A 475 -18.77 11.00 0.15
N ASP A 476 -19.64 10.78 1.12
CA ASP A 476 -21.11 10.82 0.94
C ASP A 476 -21.57 12.17 0.40
N TYR A 477 -21.09 13.25 1.02
CA TYR A 477 -21.39 14.61 0.58
C TYR A 477 -20.94 14.88 -0.86
N ALA A 478 -19.75 14.38 -1.25
CA ALA A 478 -19.23 14.54 -2.59
C ALA A 478 -20.02 13.72 -3.63
N PHE A 479 -20.42 12.49 -3.30
CA PHE A 479 -21.17 11.63 -4.21
C PHE A 479 -22.59 12.11 -4.46
N GLN A 480 -23.21 12.78 -3.50
CA GLN A 480 -24.52 13.45 -3.69
C GLN A 480 -24.47 14.58 -4.72
N ARG A 481 -23.30 15.03 -5.14
CA ARG A 481 -23.07 16.17 -6.05
C ARG A 481 -22.50 15.75 -7.41
N LEU A 482 -22.36 14.45 -7.63
CA LEU A 482 -22.05 13.90 -8.95
C LEU A 482 -23.29 13.83 -9.83
#